data_8718035f593cfda7bde0fcf9591a9fc6
#
_entry.id   8718035f593cfda7bde0fcf9591a9fc6
#
_cell.length_a   1.000
_cell.length_b   1.000
_cell.length_c   1.000
_cell.angle_alpha   90.00
_cell.angle_beta   90.00
_cell.angle_gamma   90.00
#
_symmetry.space_group_name_H-M   'P 1'
#
loop_
_entity.id
_entity.type
_entity.pdbx_description
1 polymer ?
#
loop_
_entity_poly.entity_id
_entity_poly.type
_entity_poly.pdbx_seq_one_letter_code
_entity_poly.pdbx_strand_id
1 'polypeptide(L)'
;MSNVRKTRARRGSEPVANNSKRIKLSTEDDIESEDEVAVIDTALLDISEQLLELERNLDTELGKIKFPLPIEYVYNPLEYAFDVHAMYVQKYCKTTKKILFLGMNPGPWGMSQTGVPFGEITMVRDWLKVCGRVGKPAKEQPDRKVTGFQCTRSEVSGKRLWSLFQELCGSPEKFFENAYMHNYCPIALMDKKGRNITPAEIKGAEQQTLHSACDKALAHTVRLLKIEILIGIGGYAEKRAQLVVQSSNLPVKVLCLPHPSPRAVNNKNWNEKATQKLSEFGLLECFTN
;
A
#
# COMPACT_ATOMS: atom_id res chain seq x y z
N MET A 1 38.51 -53.42 36.82
CA MET A 1 37.91 -54.69 37.19
C MET A 1 36.75 -54.93 36.29
N SER A 2 37.00 -55.71 35.35
CA SER A 2 36.64 -57.10 35.01
C SER A 2 35.25 -57.16 34.43
N ASN A 3 35.18 -57.37 33.14
CA ASN A 3 35.06 -58.68 32.47
C ASN A 3 33.61 -59.21 32.53
N VAL A 4 32.96 -59.82 31.60
CA VAL A 4 33.35 -60.59 30.42
C VAL A 4 32.05 -61.23 29.85
N ARG A 5 31.99 -61.31 28.50
CA ARG A 5 31.59 -62.47 27.63
C ARG A 5 30.11 -62.86 27.48
N LYS A 6 29.70 -62.88 26.22
CA LYS A 6 29.60 -64.06 25.25
C LYS A 6 28.37 -64.93 25.52
N THR A 7 27.61 -65.39 24.55
CA THR A 7 27.79 -66.11 23.27
C THR A 7 26.42 -66.37 22.62
N ARG A 8 26.27 -66.32 21.26
CA ARG A 8 26.16 -67.41 20.28
C ARG A 8 24.87 -68.27 20.44
N ALA A 9 24.12 -68.67 19.43
CA ALA A 9 24.35 -69.09 18.06
C ALA A 9 23.00 -69.39 17.38
N ARG A 10 22.90 -69.16 16.08
CA ARG A 10 22.80 -70.10 14.93
C ARG A 10 21.50 -70.86 14.69
N ARG A 11 21.08 -70.79 13.49
CA ARG A 11 20.70 -71.69 12.36
C ARG A 11 19.27 -71.43 11.92
N GLY A 12 18.97 -71.33 10.70
CA GLY A 12 19.40 -71.79 9.36
C GLY A 12 18.12 -71.99 8.60
N SER A 13 17.94 -71.76 7.42
CA SER A 13 18.32 -72.39 6.16
C SER A 13 17.44 -71.82 5.02
N GLU A 14 18.06 -71.71 3.90
CA GLU A 14 17.63 -71.38 2.55
C GLU A 14 16.68 -72.42 1.93
N PRO A 15 16.41 -72.34 0.59
CA PRO A 15 16.12 -71.27 -0.40
C PRO A 15 14.90 -71.63 -1.28
N VAL A 16 14.54 -70.81 -2.31
CA VAL A 16 14.18 -71.21 -3.69
C VAL A 16 13.84 -70.00 -4.55
N ALA A 17 14.70 -69.72 -5.47
CA ALA A 17 14.64 -69.63 -6.93
C ALA A 17 13.83 -68.49 -7.59
N ASN A 18 14.53 -67.53 -8.13
CA ASN A 18 14.77 -67.31 -9.56
C ASN A 18 13.56 -67.00 -10.46
N ASN A 19 13.43 -65.74 -10.87
CA ASN A 19 13.22 -65.54 -12.32
C ASN A 19 13.72 -64.15 -12.79
N SER A 20 14.78 -64.21 -13.59
CA SER A 20 15.38 -63.11 -14.30
C SER A 20 14.45 -62.60 -15.39
N LYS A 21 14.17 -61.31 -15.44
CA LYS A 21 13.99 -60.61 -16.72
C LYS A 21 14.77 -59.31 -16.72
N ARG A 22 15.82 -59.33 -17.47
CA ARG A 22 16.66 -58.23 -17.92
C ARG A 22 15.82 -57.33 -18.82
N ILE A 23 15.67 -56.06 -18.48
CA ILE A 23 15.27 -55.02 -19.44
C ILE A 23 16.30 -53.89 -19.31
N LYS A 24 16.66 -53.41 -20.48
CA LYS A 24 17.80 -52.56 -20.83
C LYS A 24 17.70 -51.15 -20.25
N LEU A 25 18.88 -50.54 -20.01
CA LEU A 25 19.09 -49.09 -19.92
C LEU A 25 18.54 -48.40 -21.17
N SER A 26 17.81 -47.33 -20.98
CA SER A 26 17.71 -46.20 -21.89
C SER A 26 17.70 -44.95 -21.06
N THR A 27 18.77 -44.22 -21.09
CA THR A 27 19.03 -42.80 -21.33
C THR A 27 18.01 -41.77 -20.82
N GLU A 28 18.53 -40.90 -19.97
CA GLU A 28 18.30 -39.45 -19.93
C GLU A 28 17.01 -38.97 -20.60
N ASP A 29 16.07 -38.46 -19.79
CA ASP A 29 15.16 -37.40 -20.22
C ASP A 29 14.67 -36.63 -19.01
N ASP A 30 15.08 -35.39 -19.01
CA ASP A 30 14.43 -34.14 -18.56
C ASP A 30 13.48 -34.19 -17.35
N ILE A 31 14.01 -33.79 -16.20
CA ILE A 31 13.22 -33.23 -15.14
C ILE A 31 13.10 -31.71 -15.44
N GLU A 32 12.15 -31.35 -16.30
CA GLU A 32 11.59 -30.01 -16.29
C GLU A 32 10.67 -29.88 -15.07
N SER A 33 11.16 -29.25 -14.01
CA SER A 33 10.32 -28.71 -12.95
C SER A 33 9.64 -27.47 -13.52
N GLU A 34 8.49 -27.66 -14.14
CA GLU A 34 7.55 -26.57 -14.38
C GLU A 34 7.02 -26.13 -13.02
N ASP A 35 7.59 -25.04 -12.49
CA ASP A 35 6.94 -24.20 -11.50
C ASP A 35 5.69 -23.61 -12.18
N GLU A 36 4.58 -24.32 -12.13
CA GLU A 36 3.25 -23.75 -12.38
C GLU A 36 3.01 -22.65 -11.34
N VAL A 37 3.42 -21.45 -11.66
CA VAL A 37 2.91 -20.25 -11.00
C VAL A 37 1.41 -20.23 -11.31
N ALA A 38 0.61 -20.65 -10.35
CA ALA A 38 -0.84 -20.60 -10.44
C ALA A 38 -1.24 -19.16 -10.75
N VAL A 39 -1.65 -18.89 -11.97
CA VAL A 39 -2.25 -17.61 -12.36
C VAL A 39 -3.58 -17.52 -11.61
N ILE A 40 -3.57 -16.83 -10.47
CA ILE A 40 -4.79 -16.55 -9.74
C ILE A 40 -5.66 -15.70 -10.66
N ASP A 41 -6.84 -16.22 -11.02
CA ASP A 41 -7.83 -15.44 -11.75
C ASP A 41 -8.31 -14.30 -10.84
N THR A 42 -7.73 -13.12 -11.04
CA THR A 42 -8.00 -11.94 -10.24
C THR A 42 -9.46 -11.50 -10.31
N ALA A 43 -10.23 -11.95 -11.29
CA ALA A 43 -11.66 -11.66 -11.39
C ALA A 43 -12.50 -12.39 -10.33
N LEU A 44 -11.95 -13.42 -9.65
CA LEU A 44 -12.61 -14.14 -8.56
C LEU A 44 -12.35 -13.51 -7.19
N LEU A 45 -11.39 -12.59 -7.08
CA LEU A 45 -11.08 -11.90 -5.84
C LEU A 45 -12.12 -10.82 -5.54
N ASP A 46 -12.36 -10.56 -4.27
CA ASP A 46 -13.15 -9.39 -3.89
C ASP A 46 -12.40 -8.07 -4.20
N ILE A 47 -13.11 -6.94 -4.15
CA ILE A 47 -12.55 -5.63 -4.52
C ILE A 47 -11.33 -5.28 -3.65
N SER A 48 -11.33 -5.64 -2.37
CA SER A 48 -10.23 -5.34 -1.47
C SER A 48 -8.97 -6.13 -1.82
N GLU A 49 -9.11 -7.40 -2.16
CA GLU A 49 -7.98 -8.25 -2.59
C GLU A 49 -7.44 -7.82 -3.96
N GLN A 50 -8.33 -7.44 -4.90
CA GLN A 50 -7.90 -6.87 -6.19
C GLN A 50 -7.12 -5.57 -6.01
N LEU A 51 -7.55 -4.69 -5.08
CA LEU A 51 -6.81 -3.46 -4.78
C LEU A 51 -5.44 -3.77 -4.17
N LEU A 52 -5.36 -4.69 -3.22
CA LEU A 52 -4.08 -5.12 -2.63
C LEU A 52 -3.14 -5.70 -3.69
N GLU A 53 -3.67 -6.45 -4.66
CA GLU A 53 -2.86 -6.97 -5.76
C GLU A 53 -2.36 -5.87 -6.70
N LEU A 54 -3.19 -4.86 -7.00
CA LEU A 54 -2.75 -3.67 -7.75
C LEU A 54 -1.62 -2.93 -7.02
N GLU A 55 -1.71 -2.82 -5.69
CA GLU A 55 -0.68 -2.17 -4.88
C GLU A 55 0.61 -3.00 -4.79
N ARG A 56 0.56 -4.33 -4.73
CA ARG A 56 1.74 -5.21 -4.82
C ARG A 56 2.44 -5.07 -6.17
N ASN A 57 1.67 -5.00 -7.25
CA ASN A 57 2.22 -4.78 -8.59
C ASN A 57 2.90 -3.41 -8.70
N LEU A 58 2.28 -2.35 -8.15
CA LEU A 58 2.88 -1.03 -8.07
C LEU A 58 4.18 -1.05 -7.26
N ASP A 59 4.16 -1.73 -6.11
CA ASP A 59 5.31 -1.88 -5.23
C ASP A 59 6.49 -2.53 -5.96
N THR A 60 6.23 -3.62 -6.69
CA THR A 60 7.22 -4.30 -7.52
C THR A 60 7.85 -3.37 -8.56
N GLU A 61 7.07 -2.52 -9.23
CA GLU A 61 7.59 -1.57 -10.20
C GLU A 61 8.41 -0.45 -9.54
N LEU A 62 7.94 0.07 -8.40
CA LEU A 62 8.67 1.10 -7.66
C LEU A 62 9.99 0.59 -7.08
N GLY A 63 10.05 -0.67 -6.66
CA GLY A 63 11.25 -1.32 -6.15
C GLY A 63 12.40 -1.42 -7.17
N LYS A 64 12.10 -1.34 -8.47
CA LYS A 64 13.11 -1.33 -9.55
C LYS A 64 13.81 0.03 -9.70
N ILE A 65 13.27 1.10 -9.12
CA ILE A 65 13.78 2.46 -9.30
C ILE A 65 14.99 2.70 -8.37
N LYS A 66 16.11 3.05 -8.96
CA LYS A 66 17.32 3.46 -8.23
C LYS A 66 17.34 4.99 -8.17
N PHE A 67 16.89 5.54 -7.07
CA PHE A 67 16.85 7.00 -6.90
C PHE A 67 18.26 7.58 -6.74
N PRO A 68 18.59 8.66 -7.48
CA PRO A 68 19.87 9.35 -7.33
C PRO A 68 19.87 10.25 -6.09
N LEU A 69 21.05 10.71 -5.69
CA LEU A 69 21.17 11.79 -4.71
C LEU A 69 20.33 13.00 -5.15
N PRO A 70 19.71 13.70 -4.19
CA PRO A 70 19.89 13.61 -2.74
C PRO A 70 19.02 12.58 -2.01
N ILE A 71 18.32 11.68 -2.72
CA ILE A 71 17.50 10.64 -2.08
C ILE A 71 18.40 9.55 -1.53
N GLU A 72 18.41 9.39 -0.20
CA GLU A 72 19.23 8.39 0.49
C GLU A 72 18.40 7.35 1.24
N TYR A 73 17.13 7.64 1.50
CA TYR A 73 16.23 6.76 2.22
C TYR A 73 14.90 6.65 1.48
N VAL A 74 14.48 5.41 1.28
CA VAL A 74 13.18 5.05 0.71
C VAL A 74 12.40 4.27 1.76
N TYR A 75 11.23 4.77 2.12
CA TYR A 75 10.31 4.08 3.02
C TYR A 75 9.11 3.61 2.22
N ASN A 76 8.87 2.32 2.28
CA ASN A 76 7.76 1.68 1.60
C ASN A 76 6.79 1.07 2.62
N PRO A 77 5.77 1.81 3.06
CA PRO A 77 4.78 1.28 4.00
C PRO A 77 3.97 0.09 3.49
N LEU A 78 3.85 -0.09 2.16
CA LEU A 78 3.18 -1.26 1.59
C LEU A 78 3.98 -2.55 1.81
N GLU A 79 5.27 -2.45 2.14
CA GLU A 79 6.14 -3.58 2.48
C GLU A 79 6.16 -3.80 4.01
N TYR A 80 6.73 -2.85 4.76
CA TYR A 80 6.97 -3.06 6.19
C TYR A 80 5.75 -2.84 7.09
N ALA A 81 4.70 -2.18 6.63
CA ALA A 81 3.44 -1.98 7.35
C ALA A 81 2.26 -2.65 6.62
N PHE A 82 2.54 -3.68 5.81
CA PHE A 82 1.54 -4.33 4.95
C PHE A 82 0.34 -4.87 5.75
N ASP A 83 0.56 -5.52 6.89
CA ASP A 83 -0.54 -6.10 7.67
C ASP A 83 -1.57 -5.04 8.10
N VAL A 84 -1.09 -3.87 8.53
CA VAL A 84 -1.98 -2.76 8.93
C VAL A 84 -2.64 -2.13 7.71
N HIS A 85 -1.88 -1.98 6.61
CA HIS A 85 -2.42 -1.49 5.34
C HIS A 85 -3.51 -2.42 4.80
N ALA A 86 -3.25 -3.72 4.75
CA ALA A 86 -4.22 -4.72 4.32
C ALA A 86 -5.48 -4.70 5.20
N MET A 87 -5.33 -4.59 6.52
CA MET A 87 -6.48 -4.44 7.43
C MET A 87 -7.32 -3.20 7.08
N TYR A 88 -6.68 -2.07 6.75
CA TYR A 88 -7.38 -0.85 6.31
C TYR A 88 -8.13 -1.09 4.99
N VAL A 89 -7.48 -1.68 3.99
CA VAL A 89 -8.09 -1.99 2.69
C VAL A 89 -9.26 -2.97 2.86
N GLN A 90 -9.04 -4.10 3.52
CA GLN A 90 -10.05 -5.14 3.74
C GLN A 90 -11.24 -4.65 4.58
N LYS A 91 -11.02 -3.70 5.49
CA LYS A 91 -12.11 -3.14 6.28
C LYS A 91 -12.95 -2.14 5.49
N TYR A 92 -12.34 -1.29 4.68
CA TYR A 92 -12.98 -0.11 4.13
C TYR A 92 -13.13 -0.08 2.61
N CYS A 93 -12.52 -1.02 1.88
CA CYS A 93 -12.56 -1.08 0.42
C CYS A 93 -13.21 -2.36 -0.13
N LYS A 94 -14.29 -2.83 0.50
CA LYS A 94 -15.00 -4.05 0.06
C LYS A 94 -15.95 -3.83 -1.12
N THR A 95 -16.34 -2.59 -1.37
CA THR A 95 -17.32 -2.21 -2.39
C THR A 95 -16.75 -1.12 -3.29
N THR A 96 -17.39 -0.90 -4.44
CA THR A 96 -17.11 0.27 -5.29
C THR A 96 -17.33 1.57 -4.51
N LYS A 97 -16.69 2.65 -4.96
CA LYS A 97 -16.70 3.96 -4.30
C LYS A 97 -17.02 5.05 -5.30
N LYS A 98 -17.89 5.97 -4.94
CA LYS A 98 -18.21 7.13 -5.77
C LYS A 98 -17.05 8.13 -5.83
N ILE A 99 -16.36 8.33 -4.70
CA ILE A 99 -15.36 9.38 -4.51
C ILE A 99 -14.01 8.77 -4.12
N LEU A 100 -12.94 9.17 -4.81
CA LEU A 100 -11.56 8.88 -4.40
C LEU A 100 -10.86 10.16 -3.96
N PHE A 101 -10.46 10.23 -2.70
CA PHE A 101 -9.55 11.26 -2.21
C PHE A 101 -8.11 10.82 -2.46
N LEU A 102 -7.36 11.65 -3.16
CA LEU A 102 -5.99 11.33 -3.57
C LEU A 102 -4.98 12.24 -2.88
N GLY A 103 -4.18 11.67 -1.98
CA GLY A 103 -2.98 12.29 -1.44
C GLY A 103 -1.78 12.14 -2.38
N MET A 104 -0.67 12.83 -2.07
CA MET A 104 0.54 12.76 -2.88
C MET A 104 1.40 11.54 -2.52
N ASN A 105 1.93 11.50 -1.30
CA ASN A 105 2.84 10.44 -0.82
C ASN A 105 2.87 10.40 0.72
N PRO A 106 3.41 9.33 1.34
CA PRO A 106 3.47 9.19 2.79
C PRO A 106 4.22 10.32 3.49
N GLY A 107 3.62 10.84 4.56
CA GLY A 107 4.30 11.66 5.54
C GLY A 107 5.08 10.82 6.56
N PRO A 108 6.19 11.35 7.11
CA PRO A 108 7.08 10.58 8.01
C PRO A 108 6.44 10.21 9.36
N TRP A 109 5.40 10.93 9.79
CA TRP A 109 4.70 10.71 11.06
C TRP A 109 3.26 10.23 10.90
N GLY A 110 2.88 9.94 9.65
CA GLY A 110 1.58 9.42 9.24
C GLY A 110 1.69 8.05 8.62
N MET A 111 1.41 7.94 7.32
CA MET A 111 1.42 6.66 6.62
C MET A 111 2.75 5.90 6.76
N SER A 112 3.89 6.59 6.86
CA SER A 112 5.17 5.91 7.14
C SER A 112 5.20 5.20 8.49
N GLN A 113 4.32 5.56 9.44
CA GLN A 113 4.21 4.90 10.75
C GLN A 113 3.07 3.85 10.78
N THR A 114 2.01 4.05 10.03
CA THR A 114 0.77 3.28 10.18
C THR A 114 0.37 2.45 8.96
N GLY A 115 0.99 2.69 7.80
CA GLY A 115 0.54 2.08 6.55
C GLY A 115 -0.77 2.65 5.97
N VAL A 116 -1.44 3.59 6.67
CA VAL A 116 -2.72 4.16 6.25
C VAL A 116 -2.50 5.56 5.63
N PRO A 117 -3.10 5.89 4.49
CA PRO A 117 -3.02 7.23 3.91
C PRO A 117 -3.47 8.32 4.88
N PHE A 118 -2.69 9.41 4.99
CA PHE A 118 -2.88 10.45 6.03
C PHE A 118 -2.95 9.89 7.46
N GLY A 119 -2.31 8.76 7.71
CA GLY A 119 -2.51 7.91 8.88
C GLY A 119 -1.91 8.46 10.16
N GLU A 120 -2.40 9.60 10.66
CA GLU A 120 -2.09 10.06 12.00
C GLU A 120 -2.51 9.00 13.03
N ILE A 121 -1.62 8.70 13.96
CA ILE A 121 -1.70 7.49 14.81
C ILE A 121 -2.99 7.41 15.62
N THR A 122 -3.38 8.50 16.26
CA THR A 122 -4.59 8.54 17.09
C THR A 122 -5.84 8.35 16.23
N MET A 123 -5.88 8.99 15.07
CA MET A 123 -7.01 8.86 14.15
C MET A 123 -7.12 7.44 13.58
N VAL A 124 -6.00 6.82 13.21
CA VAL A 124 -6.01 5.44 12.70
C VAL A 124 -6.42 4.45 13.78
N ARG A 125 -5.82 4.54 14.97
CA ARG A 125 -6.09 3.63 16.07
C ARG A 125 -7.49 3.81 16.66
N ASP A 126 -7.87 5.06 16.98
CA ASP A 126 -9.03 5.33 17.81
C ASP A 126 -10.30 5.60 17.01
N TRP A 127 -10.21 6.21 15.84
CA TRP A 127 -11.36 6.46 14.97
C TRP A 127 -11.50 5.40 13.87
N LEU A 128 -10.47 5.18 13.05
CA LEU A 128 -10.54 4.14 12.01
C LEU A 128 -10.50 2.72 12.58
N LYS A 129 -10.16 2.55 13.87
CA LYS A 129 -10.09 1.22 14.50
C LYS A 129 -9.23 0.23 13.70
N VAL A 130 -8.09 0.71 13.23
CA VAL A 130 -7.06 -0.06 12.55
C VAL A 130 -5.79 0.04 13.38
N CYS A 131 -5.23 -1.09 13.78
CA CYS A 131 -4.04 -1.15 14.60
C CYS A 131 -3.38 -2.53 14.45
N GLY A 132 -2.06 -2.56 14.44
CA GLY A 132 -1.31 -3.81 14.32
C GLY A 132 0.18 -3.61 14.47
N ARG A 133 0.91 -4.67 14.23
CA ARG A 133 2.37 -4.63 14.20
C ARG A 133 2.84 -3.94 12.93
N VAL A 134 3.80 -3.03 13.08
CA VAL A 134 4.48 -2.35 11.97
C VAL A 134 5.95 -2.75 12.01
N GLY A 135 6.47 -3.20 10.89
CA GLY A 135 7.89 -3.50 10.70
C GLY A 135 8.72 -2.24 10.50
N LYS A 136 9.86 -2.41 9.84
CA LYS A 136 10.80 -1.31 9.59
C LYS A 136 11.30 -1.34 8.16
N PRO A 137 11.59 -0.18 7.55
CA PRO A 137 12.28 -0.15 6.26
C PRO A 137 13.70 -0.74 6.39
N ALA A 138 14.24 -1.25 5.30
CA ALA A 138 15.58 -1.85 5.27
C ALA A 138 16.68 -0.89 5.75
N LYS A 139 16.52 0.41 5.49
CA LYS A 139 17.42 1.47 5.95
C LYS A 139 16.60 2.60 6.57
N GLU A 140 16.76 2.79 7.89
CA GLU A 140 16.08 3.88 8.61
C GLU A 140 16.91 5.18 8.63
N GLN A 141 16.26 6.28 8.35
CA GLN A 141 16.81 7.62 8.58
C GLN A 141 16.83 7.89 10.10
N PRO A 142 17.95 8.35 10.68
CA PRO A 142 18.13 8.43 12.14
C PRO A 142 17.06 9.25 12.87
N ASP A 143 16.60 10.37 12.27
CA ASP A 143 15.59 11.27 12.86
C ASP A 143 14.16 10.96 12.41
N ARG A 144 13.95 9.93 11.62
CA ARG A 144 12.65 9.52 11.06
C ARG A 144 12.37 8.04 11.25
N LYS A 145 12.73 7.52 12.41
CA LYS A 145 12.56 6.10 12.73
C LYS A 145 11.09 5.69 12.69
N VAL A 146 10.86 4.48 12.21
CA VAL A 146 9.54 3.86 12.23
C VAL A 146 9.36 3.12 13.56
N THR A 147 8.44 3.60 14.37
CA THR A 147 8.06 3.01 15.66
C THR A 147 6.59 2.58 15.69
N GLY A 148 5.92 2.69 14.53
CA GLY A 148 4.53 2.27 14.37
C GLY A 148 3.60 3.05 15.30
N PHE A 149 2.65 2.36 15.92
CA PHE A 149 1.68 2.96 16.86
C PHE A 149 2.28 3.44 18.19
N GLN A 150 3.56 3.21 18.42
CA GLN A 150 4.31 3.77 19.56
C GLN A 150 4.93 5.15 19.24
N CYS A 151 4.81 5.63 18.01
CA CYS A 151 5.32 6.94 17.64
C CYS A 151 4.58 8.04 18.40
N THR A 152 5.36 8.91 19.06
CA THR A 152 4.83 10.04 19.84
C THR A 152 4.66 11.32 19.01
N ARG A 153 5.06 11.29 17.74
CA ARG A 153 4.90 12.42 16.81
C ARG A 153 3.56 12.32 16.11
N SER A 154 2.92 13.47 15.90
CA SER A 154 1.64 13.54 15.18
C SER A 154 1.82 14.16 13.79
N GLU A 155 1.13 13.63 12.80
CA GLU A 155 1.03 14.21 11.48
C GLU A 155 -0.15 15.20 11.42
N VAL A 156 0.17 16.48 11.45
CA VAL A 156 -0.86 17.53 11.50
C VAL A 156 -1.81 17.47 10.31
N SER A 157 -1.30 17.12 9.11
CA SER A 157 -2.13 17.01 7.89
C SER A 157 -3.16 15.89 8.03
N GLY A 158 -2.72 14.72 8.47
CA GLY A 158 -3.60 13.58 8.69
C GLY A 158 -4.60 13.83 9.81
N LYS A 159 -4.16 14.42 10.92
CA LYS A 159 -5.05 14.78 12.02
C LYS A 159 -6.17 15.72 11.56
N ARG A 160 -5.82 16.81 10.84
CA ARG A 160 -6.83 17.75 10.32
C ARG A 160 -7.81 17.07 9.37
N LEU A 161 -7.30 16.28 8.43
CA LEU A 161 -8.12 15.62 7.43
C LEU A 161 -9.13 14.66 8.06
N TRP A 162 -8.65 13.75 8.90
CA TRP A 162 -9.52 12.75 9.52
C TRP A 162 -10.43 13.36 10.58
N SER A 163 -9.99 14.41 11.33
CA SER A 163 -10.88 15.13 12.26
C SER A 163 -12.04 15.81 11.53
N LEU A 164 -11.81 16.37 10.34
CA LEU A 164 -12.89 16.93 9.53
C LEU A 164 -13.96 15.86 9.20
N PHE A 165 -13.52 14.71 8.72
CA PHE A 165 -14.46 13.64 8.38
C PHE A 165 -15.09 12.98 9.62
N GLN A 166 -14.39 12.97 10.75
CA GLN A 166 -14.96 12.55 12.03
C GLN A 166 -16.09 13.49 12.45
N GLU A 167 -15.91 14.81 12.29
CA GLU A 167 -16.94 15.81 12.59
C GLU A 167 -18.13 15.72 11.64
N LEU A 168 -17.90 15.52 10.32
CA LEU A 168 -18.96 15.47 9.32
C LEU A 168 -19.73 14.15 9.35
N CYS A 169 -19.02 13.01 9.43
CA CYS A 169 -19.60 11.68 9.26
C CYS A 169 -20.03 11.03 10.57
N GLY A 170 -19.46 11.44 11.70
CA GLY A 170 -19.60 10.77 13.00
C GLY A 170 -18.88 9.42 13.07
N SER A 171 -19.05 8.55 12.09
CA SER A 171 -18.40 7.23 12.01
C SER A 171 -17.53 7.08 10.76
N PRO A 172 -16.47 6.23 10.82
CA PRO A 172 -15.68 5.93 9.62
C PRO A 172 -16.51 5.23 8.55
N GLU A 173 -17.42 4.34 8.93
CA GLU A 173 -18.28 3.60 8.00
C GLU A 173 -19.05 4.56 7.09
N LYS A 174 -19.58 5.67 7.62
CA LYS A 174 -20.27 6.70 6.84
C LYS A 174 -19.38 7.35 5.79
N PHE A 175 -18.11 7.64 6.13
CA PHE A 175 -17.13 8.14 5.15
C PHE A 175 -16.89 7.11 4.04
N PHE A 176 -16.60 5.86 4.45
CA PHE A 176 -16.24 4.80 3.51
C PHE A 176 -17.43 4.19 2.75
N GLU A 177 -18.65 4.56 3.06
CA GLU A 177 -19.83 4.24 2.25
C GLU A 177 -19.69 4.81 0.82
N ASN A 178 -19.28 6.06 0.71
CA ASN A 178 -19.19 6.78 -0.57
C ASN A 178 -17.76 7.04 -1.06
N ALA A 179 -16.79 7.04 -0.16
CA ALA A 179 -15.44 7.52 -0.45
C ALA A 179 -14.34 6.52 -0.07
N TYR A 180 -13.17 6.70 -0.65
CA TYR A 180 -11.94 6.02 -0.25
C TYR A 180 -10.79 7.01 -0.22
N MET A 181 -9.84 6.81 0.70
CA MET A 181 -8.64 7.63 0.84
C MET A 181 -7.43 6.85 0.35
N HIS A 182 -6.70 7.42 -0.61
CA HIS A 182 -5.56 6.78 -1.25
C HIS A 182 -4.40 7.76 -1.46
N ASN A 183 -3.19 7.27 -1.63
CA ASN A 183 -2.04 8.07 -2.06
C ASN A 183 -1.65 7.74 -3.50
N TYR A 184 -1.33 8.76 -4.27
CA TYR A 184 -0.81 8.60 -5.63
C TYR A 184 0.50 7.80 -5.66
N CYS A 185 1.43 8.13 -4.78
CA CYS A 185 2.70 7.43 -4.62
C CYS A 185 2.76 6.83 -3.21
N PRO A 186 2.93 5.50 -3.05
CA PRO A 186 2.88 4.86 -1.74
C PRO A 186 4.20 4.95 -0.96
N ILE A 187 5.30 5.43 -1.56
CA ILE A 187 6.61 5.51 -0.93
C ILE A 187 6.97 6.92 -0.46
N ALA A 188 7.69 7.00 0.67
CA ALA A 188 8.31 8.22 1.14
C ALA A 188 9.80 8.24 0.82
N LEU A 189 10.26 9.35 0.28
CA LEU A 189 11.64 9.55 -0.14
C LEU A 189 12.27 10.65 0.71
N MET A 190 13.48 10.43 1.21
CA MET A 190 14.13 11.39 2.09
C MET A 190 15.61 11.58 1.77
N ASP A 191 16.09 12.80 1.97
CA ASP A 191 17.51 13.10 1.92
C ASP A 191 18.21 12.70 3.24
N LYS A 192 19.52 12.89 3.29
CA LYS A 192 20.36 12.61 4.45
C LYS A 192 19.88 13.28 5.74
N LYS A 193 19.25 14.46 5.63
CA LYS A 193 18.74 15.23 6.79
C LYS A 193 17.31 14.83 7.17
N GLY A 194 16.72 13.83 6.53
CA GLY A 194 15.35 13.40 6.77
C GLY A 194 14.29 14.40 6.26
N ARG A 195 14.66 15.26 5.30
CA ARG A 195 13.70 16.10 4.59
C ARG A 195 12.94 15.20 3.59
N ASN A 196 11.63 15.27 3.63
CA ASN A 196 10.81 14.58 2.64
C ASN A 196 11.04 15.19 1.26
N ILE A 197 11.40 14.34 0.30
CA ILE A 197 11.52 14.67 -1.12
C ILE A 197 10.25 14.16 -1.79
N THR A 198 9.45 15.08 -2.29
CA THR A 198 8.18 14.70 -2.92
C THR A 198 8.39 14.18 -4.35
N PRO A 199 7.47 13.39 -4.89
CA PRO A 199 7.51 12.98 -6.30
C PRO A 199 7.65 14.15 -7.28
N ALA A 200 7.17 15.34 -6.90
CA ALA A 200 7.29 16.57 -7.70
C ALA A 200 8.73 17.09 -7.80
N GLU A 201 9.58 16.78 -6.81
CA GLU A 201 10.97 17.26 -6.75
C GLU A 201 11.95 16.34 -7.46
N ILE A 202 11.57 15.10 -7.75
CA ILE A 202 12.37 14.15 -8.53
C ILE A 202 12.45 14.67 -9.97
N LYS A 203 13.57 14.41 -10.63
CA LYS A 203 13.80 14.85 -12.02
C LYS A 203 14.33 13.69 -12.86
N GLY A 204 14.23 13.83 -14.18
CA GLY A 204 14.82 12.87 -15.12
C GLY A 204 14.04 11.58 -15.30
N ALA A 205 14.74 10.52 -15.64
CA ALA A 205 14.16 9.22 -15.97
C ALA A 205 13.45 8.57 -14.77
N GLU A 206 13.98 8.77 -13.57
CA GLU A 206 13.41 8.21 -12.34
C GLU A 206 12.04 8.80 -12.04
N GLN A 207 11.84 10.09 -12.28
CA GLN A 207 10.53 10.70 -12.16
C GLN A 207 9.55 10.15 -13.20
N GLN A 208 10.00 9.98 -14.44
CA GLN A 208 9.14 9.43 -15.51
C GLN A 208 8.73 7.99 -15.18
N THR A 209 9.66 7.16 -14.72
CA THR A 209 9.39 5.78 -14.32
C THR A 209 8.41 5.72 -13.14
N LEU A 210 8.65 6.53 -12.10
CA LEU A 210 7.73 6.63 -10.95
C LEU A 210 6.34 7.08 -11.39
N HIS A 211 6.25 8.13 -12.21
CA HIS A 211 4.96 8.60 -12.69
C HIS A 211 4.25 7.55 -13.55
N SER A 212 4.96 6.86 -14.45
CA SER A 212 4.37 5.81 -15.27
C SER A 212 3.77 4.68 -14.44
N ALA A 213 4.49 4.22 -13.41
CA ALA A 213 4.00 3.18 -12.50
C ALA A 213 2.78 3.65 -11.69
N CYS A 214 2.88 4.84 -11.06
CA CYS A 214 1.79 5.39 -10.25
C CYS A 214 0.56 5.78 -11.08
N ASP A 215 0.74 6.31 -12.28
CA ASP A 215 -0.37 6.66 -13.18
C ASP A 215 -1.15 5.41 -13.62
N LYS A 216 -0.43 4.34 -14.00
CA LYS A 216 -1.03 3.06 -14.35
C LYS A 216 -1.82 2.49 -13.17
N ALA A 217 -1.24 2.48 -11.98
CA ALA A 217 -1.91 1.98 -10.78
C ALA A 217 -3.16 2.81 -10.45
N LEU A 218 -3.06 4.15 -10.49
CA LEU A 218 -4.21 5.02 -10.25
C LEU A 218 -5.34 4.79 -11.26
N ALA A 219 -5.01 4.65 -12.56
CA ALA A 219 -6.02 4.36 -13.58
C ALA A 219 -6.73 3.03 -13.33
N HIS A 220 -6.02 2.00 -12.89
CA HIS A 220 -6.60 0.71 -12.53
C HIS A 220 -7.46 0.82 -11.27
N THR A 221 -6.99 1.50 -10.22
CA THR A 221 -7.76 1.76 -9.00
C THR A 221 -9.08 2.47 -9.29
N VAL A 222 -9.04 3.51 -10.14
CA VAL A 222 -10.24 4.25 -10.57
C VAL A 222 -11.25 3.34 -11.26
N ARG A 223 -10.80 2.46 -12.16
CA ARG A 223 -11.69 1.49 -12.85
C ARG A 223 -12.23 0.44 -11.88
N LEU A 224 -11.36 -0.14 -11.04
CA LEU A 224 -11.74 -1.16 -10.06
C LEU A 224 -12.83 -0.65 -9.12
N LEU A 225 -12.64 0.54 -8.57
CA LEU A 225 -13.55 1.14 -7.61
C LEU A 225 -14.75 1.82 -8.27
N LYS A 226 -14.80 1.92 -9.61
CA LYS A 226 -15.84 2.63 -10.37
C LYS A 226 -16.00 4.09 -9.93
N ILE A 227 -14.86 4.78 -9.74
CA ILE A 227 -14.83 6.16 -9.26
C ILE A 227 -15.48 7.09 -10.29
N GLU A 228 -16.39 7.95 -9.80
CA GLU A 228 -17.02 9.02 -10.56
C GLU A 228 -16.32 10.38 -10.33
N ILE A 229 -15.81 10.58 -9.11
CA ILE A 229 -15.20 11.84 -8.68
C ILE A 229 -13.85 11.56 -8.02
N LEU A 230 -12.79 12.15 -8.54
CA LEU A 230 -11.45 12.07 -7.98
C LEU A 230 -11.07 13.44 -7.39
N ILE A 231 -10.82 13.48 -6.08
CA ILE A 231 -10.51 14.72 -5.37
C ILE A 231 -9.02 14.72 -4.98
N GLY A 232 -8.23 15.50 -5.71
CA GLY A 232 -6.83 15.71 -5.34
C GLY A 232 -6.70 16.56 -4.08
N ILE A 233 -5.95 16.09 -3.11
CA ILE A 233 -5.63 16.84 -1.88
C ILE A 233 -4.36 17.65 -2.14
N GLY A 234 -4.55 18.90 -2.58
CA GLY A 234 -3.51 19.81 -3.05
C GLY A 234 -3.23 19.70 -4.55
N GLY A 235 -2.66 20.76 -5.11
CA GLY A 235 -2.51 20.94 -6.55
C GLY A 235 -1.65 19.89 -7.28
N TYR A 236 -0.70 19.24 -6.57
CA TYR A 236 0.08 18.17 -7.21
C TYR A 236 -0.80 16.93 -7.47
N ALA A 237 -1.55 16.50 -6.46
CA ALA A 237 -2.43 15.34 -6.60
C ALA A 237 -3.55 15.60 -7.62
N GLU A 238 -4.13 16.82 -7.62
CA GLU A 238 -5.08 17.26 -8.63
C GLU A 238 -4.48 17.17 -10.05
N LYS A 239 -3.30 17.75 -10.26
CA LYS A 239 -2.63 17.74 -11.57
C LYS A 239 -2.35 16.31 -12.06
N ARG A 240 -1.87 15.43 -11.17
CA ARG A 240 -1.65 14.01 -11.56
C ARG A 240 -2.96 13.32 -11.89
N ALA A 241 -3.99 13.54 -11.09
CA ALA A 241 -5.34 13.03 -11.36
C ALA A 241 -5.86 13.46 -12.73
N GLN A 242 -5.75 14.74 -13.08
CA GLN A 242 -6.15 15.27 -14.38
C GLN A 242 -5.41 14.59 -15.53
N LEU A 243 -4.07 14.44 -15.41
CA LEU A 243 -3.26 13.77 -16.42
C LEU A 243 -3.65 12.30 -16.61
N VAL A 244 -3.88 11.57 -15.52
CA VAL A 244 -4.29 10.16 -15.58
C VAL A 244 -5.69 10.00 -16.19
N VAL A 245 -6.64 10.83 -15.76
CA VAL A 245 -8.01 10.82 -16.30
C VAL A 245 -8.00 11.08 -17.80
N GLN A 246 -7.23 12.08 -18.23
CA GLN A 246 -7.12 12.43 -19.66
C GLN A 246 -6.41 11.33 -20.47
N SER A 247 -5.23 10.88 -20.02
CA SER A 247 -4.43 9.90 -20.77
C SER A 247 -5.07 8.52 -20.84
N SER A 248 -5.87 8.16 -19.84
CA SER A 248 -6.56 6.87 -19.74
C SER A 248 -8.02 6.93 -20.21
N ASN A 249 -8.47 8.08 -20.72
CA ASN A 249 -9.83 8.34 -21.18
C ASN A 249 -10.90 7.89 -20.19
N LEU A 250 -10.75 8.30 -18.91
CA LEU A 250 -11.65 7.91 -17.83
C LEU A 250 -12.81 8.93 -17.71
N PRO A 251 -14.06 8.49 -17.56
CA PRO A 251 -15.23 9.37 -17.41
C PRO A 251 -15.36 9.86 -15.94
N VAL A 252 -14.31 10.51 -15.43
CA VAL A 252 -14.18 10.90 -14.02
C VAL A 252 -14.02 12.41 -13.90
N LYS A 253 -14.80 13.03 -13.02
CA LYS A 253 -14.64 14.44 -12.67
C LYS A 253 -13.50 14.62 -11.68
N VAL A 254 -12.53 15.48 -12.01
CA VAL A 254 -11.43 15.82 -11.11
C VAL A 254 -11.72 17.13 -10.38
N LEU A 255 -11.54 17.12 -9.07
CA LEU A 255 -11.73 18.26 -8.17
C LEU A 255 -10.50 18.41 -7.27
N CYS A 256 -10.38 19.56 -6.58
CA CYS A 256 -9.26 19.85 -5.69
C CYS A 256 -9.73 20.34 -4.32
N LEU A 257 -9.26 19.70 -3.26
CA LEU A 257 -9.28 20.27 -1.92
C LEU A 257 -7.91 20.89 -1.57
N PRO A 258 -7.86 22.00 -0.83
CA PRO A 258 -6.60 22.52 -0.36
C PRO A 258 -5.89 21.50 0.54
N HIS A 259 -4.57 21.42 0.45
CA HIS A 259 -3.81 20.47 1.27
C HIS A 259 -3.88 20.86 2.76
N PRO A 260 -4.13 19.93 3.71
CA PRO A 260 -4.32 20.23 5.13
C PRO A 260 -3.04 20.64 5.88
N SER A 261 -1.89 20.69 5.20
CA SER A 261 -0.63 21.09 5.82
C SER A 261 -0.69 22.49 6.43
N PRO A 262 -0.21 22.68 7.67
CA PRO A 262 -0.11 24.02 8.27
C PRO A 262 0.92 24.91 7.57
N ARG A 263 1.79 24.33 6.73
CA ARG A 263 2.78 25.08 5.94
C ARG A 263 2.19 25.69 4.67
N ALA A 264 0.99 25.29 4.27
CA ALA A 264 0.32 25.90 3.13
C ALA A 264 -0.13 27.33 3.48
N VAL A 265 0.02 28.23 2.50
CA VAL A 265 -0.31 29.67 2.69
C VAL A 265 -1.80 29.82 3.04
N ASN A 266 -2.09 30.71 4.01
CA ASN A 266 -3.46 31.02 4.45
C ASN A 266 -4.28 29.81 4.92
N ASN A 267 -3.67 28.83 5.58
CA ASN A 267 -4.29 27.55 5.89
C ASN A 267 -4.71 27.39 7.38
N LYS A 268 -4.95 28.50 8.09
CA LYS A 268 -5.34 28.43 9.51
C LYS A 268 -6.72 27.78 9.69
N ASN A 269 -7.69 28.13 8.88
CA ASN A 269 -9.08 27.64 8.93
C ASN A 269 -9.30 26.56 7.86
N TRP A 270 -8.47 25.54 7.85
CA TRP A 270 -8.53 24.52 6.80
C TRP A 270 -9.86 23.76 6.81
N ASN A 271 -10.39 23.38 7.98
CA ASN A 271 -11.64 22.63 8.10
C ASN A 271 -12.81 23.40 7.45
N GLU A 272 -12.96 24.69 7.77
CA GLU A 272 -14.01 25.54 7.19
C GLU A 272 -13.90 25.61 5.67
N LYS A 273 -12.68 25.82 5.16
CA LYS A 273 -12.43 25.89 3.70
C LYS A 273 -12.73 24.56 3.00
N ALA A 274 -12.33 23.44 3.63
CA ALA A 274 -12.58 22.13 3.07
C ALA A 274 -14.07 21.80 3.07
N THR A 275 -14.78 22.11 4.16
CA THR A 275 -16.24 21.95 4.25
C THR A 275 -16.96 22.80 3.20
N GLN A 276 -16.58 24.08 3.05
CA GLN A 276 -17.13 24.96 2.03
C GLN A 276 -16.89 24.38 0.63
N LYS A 277 -15.68 23.90 0.35
CA LYS A 277 -15.39 23.26 -0.95
C LYS A 277 -16.23 22.01 -1.20
N LEU A 278 -16.40 21.15 -0.21
CA LEU A 278 -17.28 19.98 -0.34
C LEU A 278 -18.74 20.38 -0.63
N SER A 279 -19.21 21.47 0.00
CA SER A 279 -20.53 22.05 -0.29
C SER A 279 -20.63 22.61 -1.72
N GLU A 280 -19.63 23.42 -2.15
CA GLU A 280 -19.54 23.94 -3.54
C GLU A 280 -19.51 22.83 -4.59
N PHE A 281 -18.95 21.67 -4.27
CA PHE A 281 -18.93 20.49 -5.14
C PHE A 281 -20.25 19.72 -5.15
N GLY A 282 -21.18 20.03 -4.25
CA GLY A 282 -22.42 19.27 -4.05
C GLY A 282 -22.19 17.90 -3.42
N LEU A 283 -21.14 17.77 -2.62
CA LEU A 283 -20.71 16.47 -2.04
C LEU A 283 -20.88 16.39 -0.53
N LEU A 284 -21.29 17.48 0.12
CA LEU A 284 -21.37 17.50 1.59
C LEU A 284 -22.35 16.45 2.13
N GLU A 285 -23.48 16.24 1.45
CA GLU A 285 -24.48 15.24 1.80
C GLU A 285 -23.97 13.79 1.78
N CYS A 286 -22.90 13.52 1.02
CA CYS A 286 -22.24 12.20 1.05
C CYS A 286 -21.59 11.90 2.40
N PHE A 287 -21.36 12.92 3.23
CA PHE A 287 -20.57 12.86 4.47
C PHE A 287 -21.36 13.28 5.71
N THR A 288 -22.52 13.87 5.55
CA THR A 288 -23.41 14.24 6.66
C THR A 288 -24.55 13.23 6.81
N ASN A 289 -25.09 13.14 8.02
CA ASN A 289 -26.28 12.32 8.30
C ASN A 289 -27.56 13.04 7.87
#